data_13f795da3054cb4ed628826cda789d04
#
_entry.id   13f795da3054cb4ed628826cda789d04
#
_cell.length_a   1.000
_cell.length_b   1.000
_cell.length_c   1.000
_cell.angle_alpha   90.00
_cell.angle_beta   90.00
_cell.angle_gamma   90.00
#
_symmetry.space_group_name_H-M   'P 1'
#
loop_
_entity.id
_entity.type
_entity.pdbx_description
1 polymer ?
#
loop_
_entity_poly.entity_id
_entity_poly.type
_entity_poly.pdbx_seq_one_letter_code
_entity_poly.pdbx_strand_id
1 'polypeptide(L)'
;MRAAIPLAAVGSNHGVILAAALMTTYMQAVNISIPNAALPHIQGTLSMADDEAGWVFSSYIAASAAVAPMSNWLAGRYGRKTIYQVSLAVFALGLILNTLATTSIQFVLARVVQGAAGGPLGPLSLAILLDVSPPVRHARISLAWTVCFLLGISSGPSIGGWFSEYHGWPSIFYFSLPMAGFAFLAIELLLCEKRGERNQPFDFFGLATFSLGMIGLQMLLDRGERLEWFASREIWVDAIVSALGFYLFIVHVLTAKVHFLRSALFKDRNLVLSTMVSFVVGFVLLPTLALTSPMLEGLLNYPVDTTGYMTIPRGAALVGSVVLMSFVPAQVDYRPFLIGGMAMVVYANWLMLGYSPLMDWQTVAEAGLLQGVGLGMLIPAAARAAFGTLDPKLRPDGSTLLNLARLYGSTIGIAVVQIFFYNNTQAMHLALAKDLTPYRAAAHVAGSIAKPGLAALNGMVTQQAAIVAVIDQFKILMFAMLMVSPVVLFLRRPRPAN
;
A
#
# COMPACT_ATOMS: atom_id res chain seq x y z
N MET A 1 9.08 -26.83 31.82
CA MET A 1 8.04 -26.36 32.76
C MET A 1 7.58 -24.98 32.31
N ARG A 2 6.45 -24.91 31.63
CA ARG A 2 5.86 -23.64 31.21
C ARG A 2 5.08 -23.10 32.42
N ALA A 3 5.59 -22.04 33.06
CA ALA A 3 4.81 -21.31 34.04
C ALA A 3 3.62 -20.66 33.36
N ALA A 4 2.42 -21.20 33.54
CA ALA A 4 1.18 -20.60 33.15
C ALA A 4 1.01 -19.29 33.93
N ILE A 5 0.91 -18.17 33.24
CA ILE A 5 0.53 -16.90 33.88
C ILE A 5 -0.89 -17.08 34.44
N PRO A 6 -1.14 -16.72 35.70
CA PRO A 6 -2.48 -16.86 36.28
C PRO A 6 -3.45 -15.97 35.50
N LEU A 7 -4.44 -16.58 34.86
CA LEU A 7 -5.54 -15.97 34.12
C LEU A 7 -6.38 -14.93 34.95
N ALA A 8 -6.19 -14.90 36.26
CA ALA A 8 -6.95 -14.07 37.18
C ALA A 8 -6.54 -12.57 37.22
N ALA A 9 -5.34 -12.19 36.74
CA ALA A 9 -4.90 -10.79 36.73
C ALA A 9 -5.23 -10.06 35.40
N VAL A 10 -5.80 -10.75 34.42
CA VAL A 10 -6.01 -10.28 33.03
C VAL A 10 -7.41 -9.68 32.79
N GLY A 11 -8.31 -9.73 33.78
CA GLY A 11 -9.74 -9.53 33.55
C GLY A 11 -10.15 -8.13 33.06
N SER A 12 -9.63 -7.02 33.58
CA SER A 12 -10.03 -5.65 33.18
C SER A 12 -9.10 -5.01 32.16
N ASN A 13 -7.84 -5.41 32.12
CA ASN A 13 -6.81 -4.77 31.28
C ASN A 13 -6.67 -5.39 29.89
N HIS A 14 -7.25 -6.60 29.68
CA HIS A 14 -7.17 -7.31 28.40
C HIS A 14 -7.79 -6.53 27.23
N GLY A 15 -8.99 -5.96 27.47
CA GLY A 15 -9.70 -5.16 26.45
C GLY A 15 -8.91 -3.92 26.01
N VAL A 16 -8.21 -3.27 26.95
CA VAL A 16 -7.41 -2.06 26.67
C VAL A 16 -6.17 -2.40 25.81
N ILE A 17 -5.49 -3.52 26.10
CA ILE A 17 -4.35 -3.99 25.27
C ILE A 17 -4.83 -4.34 23.85
N LEU A 18 -5.98 -5.03 23.74
CA LEU A 18 -6.56 -5.35 22.43
C LEU A 18 -6.90 -4.07 21.66
N ALA A 19 -7.56 -3.10 22.31
CA ALA A 19 -7.90 -1.82 21.70
C ALA A 19 -6.65 -1.06 21.25
N ALA A 20 -5.62 -0.98 22.10
CA ALA A 20 -4.35 -0.31 21.78
C ALA A 20 -3.66 -0.93 20.57
N ALA A 21 -3.56 -2.25 20.50
CA ALA A 21 -2.91 -2.94 19.38
C ALA A 21 -3.71 -2.83 18.07
N LEU A 22 -5.04 -2.92 18.13
CA LEU A 22 -5.92 -2.71 16.97
C LEU A 22 -5.86 -1.25 16.49
N MET A 23 -5.86 -0.30 17.42
CA MET A 23 -5.75 1.13 17.09
C MET A 23 -4.40 1.47 16.47
N THR A 24 -3.30 0.87 16.93
CA THR A 24 -1.98 1.01 16.28
C THR A 24 -2.01 0.47 14.86
N THR A 25 -2.67 -0.68 14.64
CA THR A 25 -2.80 -1.27 13.30
C THR A 25 -3.60 -0.34 12.38
N TYR A 26 -4.71 0.20 12.87
CA TYR A 26 -5.51 1.18 12.13
C TYR A 26 -4.71 2.43 11.82
N MET A 27 -4.04 3.02 12.83
CA MET A 27 -3.19 4.21 12.70
C MET A 27 -2.09 4.02 11.66
N GLN A 28 -1.36 2.90 11.71
CA GLN A 28 -0.34 2.56 10.72
C GLN A 28 -0.92 2.51 9.31
N ALA A 29 -2.06 1.85 9.16
CA ALA A 29 -2.72 1.65 7.87
C ALA A 29 -3.32 2.95 7.29
N VAL A 30 -3.93 3.79 8.12
CA VAL A 30 -4.40 5.13 7.73
C VAL A 30 -3.24 5.95 7.17
N ASN A 31 -2.07 5.94 7.82
CA ASN A 31 -0.91 6.73 7.40
C ASN A 31 -0.29 6.28 6.07
N ILE A 32 -0.65 5.11 5.54
CA ILE A 32 -0.30 4.70 4.17
C ILE A 32 -1.10 5.52 3.15
N SER A 33 -2.37 5.80 3.41
CA SER A 33 -3.31 6.34 2.42
C SER A 33 -3.83 7.75 2.70
N ILE A 34 -3.68 8.26 3.94
CA ILE A 34 -4.22 9.57 4.35
C ILE A 34 -3.69 10.74 3.51
N PRO A 35 -2.41 10.75 3.01
CA PRO A 35 -1.95 11.85 2.17
C PRO A 35 -2.60 11.89 0.78
N ASN A 36 -3.37 10.86 0.39
CA ASN A 36 -3.90 10.72 -0.95
C ASN A 36 -4.78 11.92 -1.37
N ALA A 37 -5.79 12.23 -0.55
CA ALA A 37 -6.68 13.34 -0.81
C ALA A 37 -6.06 14.73 -0.50
N ALA A 38 -4.94 14.75 0.24
CA ALA A 38 -4.21 15.98 0.53
C ALA A 38 -3.05 16.24 -0.44
N LEU A 39 -2.78 15.32 -1.37
CA LEU A 39 -1.58 15.33 -2.22
C LEU A 39 -1.41 16.62 -3.02
N PRO A 40 -2.44 17.19 -3.69
CA PRO A 40 -2.28 18.45 -4.42
C PRO A 40 -1.92 19.63 -3.51
N HIS A 41 -2.45 19.67 -2.29
CA HIS A 41 -2.13 20.71 -1.31
C HIS A 41 -0.69 20.57 -0.76
N ILE A 42 -0.24 19.32 -0.54
CA ILE A 42 1.14 19.02 -0.14
C ILE A 42 2.11 19.46 -1.23
N GLN A 43 1.83 19.09 -2.50
CA GLN A 43 2.65 19.49 -3.65
C GLN A 43 2.74 21.00 -3.78
N GLY A 44 1.61 21.71 -3.74
CA GLY A 44 1.59 23.17 -3.86
C GLY A 44 2.36 23.86 -2.74
N THR A 45 2.20 23.42 -1.48
CA THR A 45 2.85 24.06 -0.31
C THR A 45 4.35 23.78 -0.27
N LEU A 46 4.78 22.55 -0.60
CA LEU A 46 6.19 22.17 -0.55
C LEU A 46 6.93 22.38 -1.88
N SER A 47 6.25 22.95 -2.88
CA SER A 47 6.76 23.14 -4.26
C SER A 47 7.34 21.85 -4.83
N MET A 48 6.62 20.73 -4.63
CA MET A 48 7.02 19.43 -5.14
C MET A 48 6.72 19.32 -6.63
N ALA A 49 7.66 18.77 -7.39
CA ALA A 49 7.43 18.44 -8.78
C ALA A 49 6.47 17.24 -8.90
N ASP A 50 5.82 17.11 -10.06
CA ASP A 50 4.80 16.05 -10.29
C ASP A 50 5.39 14.65 -10.15
N ASP A 51 6.65 14.45 -10.53
CA ASP A 51 7.38 13.20 -10.36
C ASP A 51 7.75 12.90 -8.90
N GLU A 52 7.85 13.91 -8.05
CA GLU A 52 8.10 13.75 -6.61
C GLU A 52 6.84 13.37 -5.84
N ALA A 53 5.66 13.56 -6.41
CA ALA A 53 4.37 13.25 -5.77
C ALA A 53 4.27 11.78 -5.31
N GLY A 54 4.79 10.86 -6.10
CA GLY A 54 4.84 9.44 -5.75
C GLY A 54 5.66 9.14 -4.52
N TRP A 55 6.70 9.94 -4.24
CA TRP A 55 7.56 9.74 -3.08
C TRP A 55 6.84 9.92 -1.75
N VAL A 56 5.74 10.66 -1.75
CA VAL A 56 4.86 10.80 -0.57
C VAL A 56 4.38 9.43 -0.07
N PHE A 57 4.14 8.48 -0.97
CA PHE A 57 3.70 7.12 -0.68
C PHE A 57 4.85 6.13 -0.70
N SER A 58 5.62 6.12 -1.79
CA SER A 58 6.65 5.11 -2.05
C SER A 58 7.73 5.12 -0.97
N SER A 59 8.17 6.30 -0.47
CA SER A 59 9.17 6.41 0.58
C SER A 59 8.73 5.76 1.90
N TYR A 60 7.48 5.98 2.31
CA TYR A 60 6.92 5.35 3.52
C TYR A 60 6.81 3.83 3.37
N ILE A 61 6.25 3.37 2.24
CA ILE A 61 5.99 1.94 2.00
C ILE A 61 7.31 1.19 1.84
N ALA A 62 8.27 1.75 1.08
CA ALA A 62 9.59 1.14 0.88
C ALA A 62 10.36 1.01 2.20
N ALA A 63 10.39 2.07 3.02
CA ALA A 63 11.02 2.05 4.33
C ALA A 63 10.35 1.03 5.27
N SER A 64 9.01 0.97 5.26
CA SER A 64 8.25 -0.03 6.03
C SER A 64 8.56 -1.46 5.58
N ALA A 65 8.61 -1.71 4.27
CA ALA A 65 8.92 -3.00 3.69
C ALA A 65 10.36 -3.45 3.99
N ALA A 66 11.31 -2.52 4.04
CA ALA A 66 12.70 -2.82 4.39
C ALA A 66 12.87 -3.26 5.85
N VAL A 67 12.10 -2.67 6.79
CA VAL A 67 12.26 -2.94 8.24
C VAL A 67 11.31 -4.04 8.73
N ALA A 68 10.14 -4.23 8.11
CA ALA A 68 9.15 -5.21 8.53
C ALA A 68 9.69 -6.65 8.75
N PRO A 69 10.60 -7.20 7.91
CA PRO A 69 11.16 -8.53 8.13
C PRO A 69 11.99 -8.69 9.41
N MET A 70 12.56 -7.57 9.91
CA MET A 70 13.36 -7.57 11.13
C MET A 70 12.51 -7.65 12.42
N SER A 71 11.20 -7.44 12.32
CA SER A 71 10.30 -7.25 13.48
C SER A 71 10.39 -8.40 14.50
N ASN A 72 10.34 -9.64 14.03
CA ASN A 72 10.40 -10.82 14.90
C ASN A 72 11.78 -11.01 15.54
N TRP A 73 12.85 -10.73 14.81
CA TRP A 73 14.21 -10.81 15.32
C TRP A 73 14.48 -9.71 16.37
N LEU A 74 14.09 -8.46 16.08
CA LEU A 74 14.20 -7.36 17.02
C LEU A 74 13.43 -7.66 18.31
N ALA A 75 12.19 -8.13 18.19
CA ALA A 75 11.36 -8.53 19.33
C ALA A 75 11.96 -9.70 20.12
N GLY A 76 12.57 -10.67 19.45
CA GLY A 76 13.27 -11.77 20.09
C GLY A 76 14.51 -11.32 20.86
N ARG A 77 15.26 -10.35 20.35
CA ARG A 77 16.52 -9.88 20.94
C ARG A 77 16.33 -8.85 22.05
N TYR A 78 15.46 -7.86 21.85
CA TYR A 78 15.31 -6.72 22.75
C TYR A 78 14.02 -6.76 23.57
N GLY A 79 13.12 -7.69 23.25
CA GLY A 79 11.80 -7.79 23.85
C GLY A 79 10.72 -7.18 22.98
N ARG A 80 9.52 -7.80 23.02
CA ARG A 80 8.41 -7.40 22.15
C ARG A 80 7.81 -6.06 22.55
N LYS A 81 7.63 -5.83 23.85
CA LYS A 81 7.13 -4.56 24.39
C LYS A 81 8.09 -3.43 24.04
N THR A 82 9.39 -3.60 24.31
CA THR A 82 10.41 -2.56 24.05
C THR A 82 10.43 -2.15 22.59
N ILE A 83 10.49 -3.10 21.64
CA ILE A 83 10.53 -2.78 20.20
C ILE A 83 9.23 -2.12 19.75
N TYR A 84 8.09 -2.58 20.25
CA TYR A 84 6.81 -1.95 19.93
C TYR A 84 6.73 -0.49 20.38
N GLN A 85 7.21 -0.19 21.58
CA GLN A 85 7.24 1.17 22.12
C GLN A 85 8.23 2.09 21.39
N VAL A 86 9.44 1.59 21.11
CA VAL A 86 10.41 2.34 20.31
C VAL A 86 9.83 2.64 18.94
N SER A 87 9.19 1.67 18.31
CA SER A 87 8.53 1.88 17.01
C SER A 87 7.40 2.91 17.11
N LEU A 88 6.55 2.87 18.15
CA LEU A 88 5.50 3.88 18.37
C LEU A 88 6.08 5.28 18.60
N ALA A 89 7.13 5.40 19.40
CA ALA A 89 7.77 6.69 19.68
C ALA A 89 8.41 7.29 18.42
N VAL A 90 9.15 6.48 17.64
CA VAL A 90 9.76 6.93 16.38
C VAL A 90 8.68 7.20 15.32
N PHE A 91 7.59 6.44 15.30
CA PHE A 91 6.45 6.71 14.41
C PHE A 91 5.80 8.06 14.74
N ALA A 92 5.56 8.35 16.04
CA ALA A 92 5.04 9.62 16.48
C ALA A 92 5.99 10.80 16.17
N LEU A 93 7.30 10.58 16.31
CA LEU A 93 8.30 11.55 15.86
C LEU A 93 8.19 11.81 14.36
N GLY A 94 8.05 10.76 13.55
CA GLY A 94 7.82 10.87 12.11
C GLY A 94 6.56 11.66 11.77
N LEU A 95 5.46 11.48 12.51
CA LEU A 95 4.24 12.29 12.36
C LEU A 95 4.52 13.78 12.59
N ILE A 96 5.23 14.12 13.68
CA ILE A 96 5.61 15.51 13.99
C ILE A 96 6.52 16.08 12.91
N LEU A 97 7.52 15.32 12.45
CA LEU A 97 8.44 15.79 11.41
C LEU A 97 7.72 16.05 10.09
N ASN A 98 6.71 15.22 9.72
CA ASN A 98 5.90 15.46 8.53
C ASN A 98 5.12 16.78 8.62
N THR A 99 4.59 17.13 9.80
CA THR A 99 3.85 18.40 9.99
C THR A 99 4.74 19.63 9.96
N LEU A 100 6.00 19.48 10.36
CA LEU A 100 6.99 20.58 10.42
C LEU A 100 7.80 20.72 9.13
N ALA A 101 7.61 19.85 8.16
CA ALA A 101 8.35 19.88 6.90
C ALA A 101 7.99 21.14 6.08
N THR A 102 9.01 21.83 5.62
CA THR A 102 8.90 23.04 4.79
C THR A 102 9.45 22.84 3.37
N THR A 103 10.09 21.69 3.11
CA THR A 103 10.62 21.31 1.80
C THR A 103 10.24 19.86 1.46
N SER A 104 10.22 19.53 0.15
CA SER A 104 9.95 18.17 -0.33
C SER A 104 10.89 17.12 0.28
N ILE A 105 12.19 17.44 0.35
CA ILE A 105 13.21 16.55 0.93
C ILE A 105 12.95 16.27 2.42
N GLN A 106 12.65 17.31 3.21
CA GLN A 106 12.34 17.13 4.63
C GLN A 106 11.12 16.25 4.83
N PHE A 107 10.08 16.44 4.01
CA PHE A 107 8.87 15.64 4.06
C PHE A 107 9.16 14.17 3.71
N VAL A 108 9.87 13.91 2.62
CA VAL A 108 10.24 12.54 2.21
C VAL A 108 11.09 11.85 3.28
N LEU A 109 12.08 12.53 3.86
CA LEU A 109 12.88 11.98 4.96
C LEU A 109 12.02 11.67 6.20
N ALA A 110 11.08 12.54 6.54
CA ALA A 110 10.13 12.28 7.62
C ALA A 110 9.25 11.06 7.32
N ARG A 111 8.82 10.87 6.08
CA ARG A 111 8.08 9.68 5.61
C ARG A 111 8.93 8.41 5.71
N VAL A 112 10.22 8.48 5.38
CA VAL A 112 11.15 7.34 5.55
C VAL A 112 11.27 6.95 7.03
N VAL A 113 11.47 7.92 7.93
CA VAL A 113 11.54 7.68 9.38
C VAL A 113 10.23 7.06 9.89
N GLN A 114 9.09 7.62 9.50
CA GLN A 114 7.77 7.14 9.86
C GLN A 114 7.51 5.73 9.32
N GLY A 115 7.87 5.47 8.06
CA GLY A 115 7.72 4.16 7.41
C GLY A 115 8.58 3.08 8.07
N ALA A 116 9.85 3.38 8.34
CA ALA A 116 10.76 2.46 9.01
C ALA A 116 10.25 2.06 10.41
N ALA A 117 9.68 3.01 11.15
CA ALA A 117 9.04 2.75 12.44
C ALA A 117 7.71 2.00 12.29
N GLY A 118 6.96 2.27 11.23
CA GLY A 118 5.70 1.61 10.91
C GLY A 118 5.85 0.13 10.56
N GLY A 119 6.97 -0.25 9.92
CA GLY A 119 7.21 -1.63 9.48
C GLY A 119 7.03 -2.69 10.58
N PRO A 120 7.63 -2.54 11.77
CA PRO A 120 7.44 -3.47 12.88
C PRO A 120 6.06 -3.43 13.54
N LEU A 121 5.35 -2.29 13.51
CA LEU A 121 4.10 -2.11 14.25
C LEU A 121 3.01 -3.11 13.86
N GLY A 122 2.81 -3.37 12.56
CA GLY A 122 1.81 -4.32 12.08
C GLY A 122 2.03 -5.75 12.59
N PRO A 123 3.16 -6.38 12.28
CA PRO A 123 3.48 -7.74 12.76
C PRO A 123 3.48 -7.86 14.29
N LEU A 124 4.02 -6.86 15.00
CA LEU A 124 4.08 -6.87 16.45
C LEU A 124 2.70 -6.66 17.09
N SER A 125 1.83 -5.82 16.52
CA SER A 125 0.44 -5.68 16.96
C SER A 125 -0.28 -7.02 16.91
N LEU A 126 -0.20 -7.73 15.77
CA LEU A 126 -0.82 -9.06 15.65
C LEU A 126 -0.23 -10.04 16.66
N ALA A 127 1.09 -10.04 16.83
CA ALA A 127 1.74 -10.93 17.78
C ALA A 127 1.32 -10.66 19.23
N ILE A 128 1.19 -9.38 19.64
CA ILE A 128 0.68 -8.99 20.96
C ILE A 128 -0.76 -9.45 21.13
N LEU A 129 -1.62 -9.20 20.14
CA LEU A 129 -3.02 -9.61 20.14
C LEU A 129 -3.20 -11.13 20.35
N LEU A 130 -2.38 -11.94 19.66
CA LEU A 130 -2.41 -13.39 19.79
C LEU A 130 -1.85 -13.87 21.13
N ASP A 131 -0.81 -13.22 21.65
CA ASP A 131 -0.20 -13.59 22.92
C ASP A 131 -1.10 -13.38 24.14
N VAL A 132 -1.89 -12.29 24.13
CA VAL A 132 -2.78 -11.97 25.23
C VAL A 132 -4.11 -12.72 25.13
N SER A 133 -4.40 -13.38 24.03
CA SER A 133 -5.71 -13.99 23.73
C SER A 133 -5.65 -15.53 23.76
N PRO A 134 -6.73 -16.18 24.20
CA PRO A 134 -6.78 -17.64 24.19
C PRO A 134 -6.79 -18.17 22.74
N PRO A 135 -6.16 -19.34 22.47
CA PRO A 135 -6.03 -19.91 21.13
C PRO A 135 -7.34 -20.06 20.36
N VAL A 136 -8.44 -20.35 21.08
CA VAL A 136 -9.80 -20.47 20.49
C VAL A 136 -10.26 -19.19 19.80
N ARG A 137 -9.76 -18.00 20.23
CA ARG A 137 -10.13 -16.70 19.69
C ARG A 137 -9.15 -16.19 18.61
N HIS A 138 -8.04 -16.87 18.34
CA HIS A 138 -6.99 -16.39 17.43
C HIS A 138 -7.53 -16.08 16.03
N ALA A 139 -8.42 -16.91 15.47
CA ALA A 139 -9.02 -16.67 14.18
C ALA A 139 -9.83 -15.35 14.12
N ARG A 140 -10.66 -15.10 15.16
CA ARG A 140 -11.45 -13.86 15.26
C ARG A 140 -10.60 -12.63 15.45
N ILE A 141 -9.52 -12.76 16.20
CA ILE A 141 -8.57 -11.66 16.47
C ILE A 141 -7.75 -11.32 15.23
N SER A 142 -7.28 -12.32 14.49
CA SER A 142 -6.60 -12.11 13.22
C SER A 142 -7.53 -11.45 12.19
N LEU A 143 -8.83 -11.82 12.18
CA LEU A 143 -9.83 -11.15 11.36
C LEU A 143 -10.00 -9.70 11.77
N ALA A 144 -10.17 -9.41 13.09
CA ALA A 144 -10.31 -8.05 13.58
C ALA A 144 -9.09 -7.19 13.24
N TRP A 145 -7.87 -7.74 13.36
CA TRP A 145 -6.64 -7.09 12.95
C TRP A 145 -6.63 -6.77 11.44
N THR A 146 -7.02 -7.73 10.60
CA THR A 146 -7.10 -7.54 9.14
C THR A 146 -8.15 -6.48 8.79
N VAL A 147 -9.31 -6.53 9.42
CA VAL A 147 -10.39 -5.54 9.23
C VAL A 147 -9.92 -4.14 9.64
N CYS A 148 -9.27 -3.99 10.80
CA CYS A 148 -8.72 -2.70 11.24
C CYS A 148 -7.66 -2.16 10.26
N PHE A 149 -6.79 -3.02 9.74
CA PHE A 149 -5.80 -2.64 8.74
C PHE A 149 -6.45 -2.13 7.44
N LEU A 150 -7.43 -2.86 6.92
CA LEU A 150 -8.13 -2.49 5.69
C LEU A 150 -9.04 -1.26 5.88
N LEU A 151 -9.70 -1.13 7.04
CA LEU A 151 -10.43 0.08 7.41
C LEU A 151 -9.51 1.30 7.43
N GLY A 152 -8.29 1.15 7.99
CA GLY A 152 -7.30 2.22 7.99
C GLY A 152 -6.96 2.68 6.57
N ILE A 153 -6.56 1.76 5.68
CA ILE A 153 -6.24 2.10 4.28
C ILE A 153 -7.45 2.74 3.59
N SER A 154 -8.65 2.23 3.83
CA SER A 154 -9.84 2.67 3.12
C SER A 154 -10.39 4.02 3.63
N SER A 155 -10.26 4.31 4.92
CA SER A 155 -10.72 5.57 5.52
C SER A 155 -9.73 6.73 5.36
N GLY A 156 -8.47 6.42 5.04
CA GLY A 156 -7.41 7.43 4.92
C GLY A 156 -7.76 8.58 3.99
N PRO A 157 -8.17 8.36 2.73
CA PRO A 157 -8.53 9.45 1.83
C PRO A 157 -9.67 10.30 2.34
N SER A 158 -10.73 9.71 2.93
CA SER A 158 -11.88 10.47 3.46
C SER A 158 -11.48 11.32 4.67
N ILE A 159 -10.69 10.76 5.60
CA ILE A 159 -10.18 11.48 6.76
C ILE A 159 -9.19 12.56 6.30
N GLY A 160 -8.29 12.22 5.38
CA GLY A 160 -7.30 13.14 4.82
C GLY A 160 -7.94 14.30 4.10
N GLY A 161 -8.98 14.03 3.29
CA GLY A 161 -9.75 15.07 2.59
C GLY A 161 -10.40 16.04 3.56
N TRP A 162 -11.13 15.53 4.56
CA TRP A 162 -11.80 16.37 5.54
C TRP A 162 -10.83 17.24 6.35
N PHE A 163 -9.76 16.63 6.88
CA PHE A 163 -8.76 17.39 7.65
C PHE A 163 -8.01 18.42 6.78
N SER A 164 -7.66 18.07 5.54
CA SER A 164 -6.97 18.96 4.62
C SER A 164 -7.80 20.18 4.25
N GLU A 165 -9.10 19.98 3.98
CA GLU A 165 -10.02 21.04 3.59
C GLU A 165 -10.25 22.05 4.74
N TYR A 166 -10.57 21.56 5.95
CA TYR A 166 -10.98 22.43 7.06
C TYR A 166 -9.86 22.92 7.96
N HIS A 167 -8.71 22.22 8.01
CA HIS A 167 -7.61 22.51 8.93
C HIS A 167 -6.23 22.60 8.25
N GLY A 168 -6.19 22.44 6.92
CA GLY A 168 -4.96 22.40 6.15
C GLY A 168 -4.26 21.03 6.22
N TRP A 169 -3.47 20.70 5.19
CA TRP A 169 -2.86 19.38 5.03
C TRP A 169 -1.97 18.89 6.20
N PRO A 170 -1.25 19.74 6.97
CA PRO A 170 -0.44 19.22 8.09
C PRO A 170 -1.29 18.54 9.17
N SER A 171 -2.58 18.91 9.28
CA SER A 171 -3.49 18.36 10.29
C SER A 171 -3.77 16.87 10.13
N ILE A 172 -3.60 16.30 8.94
CA ILE A 172 -3.79 14.87 8.67
C ILE A 172 -2.86 14.00 9.54
N PHE A 173 -1.67 14.49 9.88
CA PHE A 173 -0.72 13.78 10.73
C PHE A 173 -1.05 13.94 12.21
N TYR A 174 -1.60 15.09 12.64
CA TYR A 174 -2.02 15.31 14.04
C TYR A 174 -3.12 14.35 14.46
N PHE A 175 -4.00 13.92 13.55
CA PHE A 175 -5.04 12.92 13.82
C PHE A 175 -4.49 11.62 14.42
N SER A 176 -3.30 11.21 14.02
CA SER A 176 -2.68 9.96 14.46
C SER A 176 -1.92 10.08 15.78
N LEU A 177 -1.53 11.29 16.22
CA LEU A 177 -0.74 11.48 17.44
C LEU A 177 -1.46 11.04 18.72
N PRO A 178 -2.74 11.39 18.97
CA PRO A 178 -3.46 10.91 20.15
C PRO A 178 -3.55 9.38 20.18
N MET A 179 -3.70 8.74 19.02
CA MET A 179 -3.75 7.29 18.90
C MET A 179 -2.42 6.65 19.26
N ALA A 180 -1.30 7.21 18.78
CA ALA A 180 0.04 6.76 19.14
C ALA A 180 0.29 6.91 20.64
N GLY A 181 -0.09 8.05 21.23
CA GLY A 181 0.04 8.32 22.67
C GLY A 181 -0.75 7.36 23.53
N PHE A 182 -2.03 7.12 23.19
CA PHE A 182 -2.87 6.15 23.89
C PHE A 182 -2.27 4.74 23.81
N ALA A 183 -1.87 4.31 22.61
CA ALA A 183 -1.29 2.97 22.43
C ALA A 183 0.01 2.82 23.20
N PHE A 184 0.88 3.84 23.18
CA PHE A 184 2.13 3.86 23.94
C PHE A 184 1.87 3.70 25.45
N LEU A 185 0.99 4.52 26.02
CA LEU A 185 0.66 4.48 27.45
C LEU A 185 -0.01 3.17 27.86
N ALA A 186 -0.97 2.68 27.07
CA ALA A 186 -1.66 1.44 27.36
C ALA A 186 -0.72 0.24 27.37
N ILE A 187 0.19 0.16 26.40
CA ILE A 187 1.19 -0.93 26.33
C ILE A 187 2.25 -0.77 27.43
N GLU A 188 2.67 0.47 27.76
CA GLU A 188 3.62 0.68 28.87
C GLU A 188 3.07 0.19 30.20
N LEU A 189 1.85 0.57 30.52
CA LEU A 189 1.23 0.28 31.80
C LEU A 189 0.75 -1.16 31.97
N LEU A 190 0.30 -1.80 30.88
CA LEU A 190 -0.47 -3.02 30.95
C LEU A 190 0.25 -4.25 30.40
N LEU A 191 1.24 -4.09 29.48
CA LEU A 191 1.94 -5.22 28.89
C LEU A 191 3.23 -5.51 29.67
N CYS A 192 3.36 -6.76 30.14
CA CYS A 192 4.58 -7.22 30.75
C CYS A 192 5.59 -7.65 29.67
N GLU A 193 6.85 -7.26 29.82
CA GLU A 193 7.93 -7.67 28.91
C GLU A 193 8.15 -9.18 29.00
N LYS A 194 8.08 -9.85 27.88
CA LYS A 194 8.52 -11.24 27.74
C LYS A 194 9.92 -11.22 27.13
N ARG A 195 10.94 -11.61 27.91
CA ARG A 195 12.30 -11.79 27.38
C ARG A 195 12.29 -12.89 26.32
N GLY A 196 12.68 -12.51 25.11
CA GLY A 196 12.82 -13.43 23.99
C GLY A 196 14.13 -14.25 24.06
N GLU A 197 14.27 -15.20 23.15
CA GLU A 197 15.50 -15.94 22.96
C GLU A 197 16.56 -15.06 22.30
N ARG A 198 17.58 -14.67 23.06
CA ARG A 198 18.62 -13.69 22.67
C ARG A 198 19.52 -14.09 21.49
N ASN A 199 19.53 -15.35 21.07
CA ASN A 199 20.60 -15.92 20.22
C ASN A 199 20.14 -16.41 18.83
N GLN A 200 19.02 -15.92 18.30
CA GLN A 200 18.67 -16.27 16.92
C GLN A 200 19.50 -15.43 15.94
N PRO A 201 20.25 -16.06 15.02
CA PRO A 201 20.97 -15.34 13.99
C PRO A 201 19.96 -14.70 13.01
N PHE A 202 20.25 -13.48 12.57
CA PHE A 202 19.46 -12.81 11.53
C PHE A 202 20.31 -12.53 10.30
N ASP A 203 19.72 -12.69 9.15
CA ASP A 203 20.36 -12.46 7.87
C ASP A 203 20.32 -10.97 7.48
N PHE A 204 21.21 -10.18 8.08
CA PHE A 204 21.34 -8.76 7.75
C PHE A 204 21.82 -8.53 6.32
N PHE A 205 22.71 -9.39 5.83
CA PHE A 205 23.30 -9.23 4.51
C PHE A 205 22.24 -9.50 3.42
N GLY A 206 21.46 -10.57 3.55
CA GLY A 206 20.38 -10.88 2.62
C GLY A 206 19.29 -9.79 2.63
N LEU A 207 18.90 -9.30 3.81
CA LEU A 207 17.93 -8.20 3.89
C LEU A 207 18.49 -6.90 3.32
N ALA A 208 19.72 -6.53 3.63
CA ALA A 208 20.35 -5.29 3.15
C ALA A 208 20.49 -5.30 1.62
N THR A 209 20.97 -6.40 1.04
CA THR A 209 21.14 -6.53 -0.42
C THR A 209 19.79 -6.54 -1.15
N PHE A 210 18.78 -7.23 -0.59
CA PHE A 210 17.42 -7.19 -1.13
C PHE A 210 16.81 -5.79 -1.06
N SER A 211 16.92 -5.11 0.10
CA SER A 211 16.42 -3.75 0.27
C SER A 211 17.14 -2.75 -0.65
N LEU A 212 18.44 -2.89 -0.81
CA LEU A 212 19.25 -2.05 -1.72
C LEU A 212 18.79 -2.25 -3.17
N GLY A 213 18.59 -3.51 -3.58
CA GLY A 213 18.04 -3.84 -4.90
C GLY A 213 16.67 -3.22 -5.15
N MET A 214 15.78 -3.29 -4.15
CA MET A 214 14.44 -2.71 -4.24
C MET A 214 14.45 -1.18 -4.23
N ILE A 215 15.31 -0.54 -3.42
CA ILE A 215 15.44 0.93 -3.39
C ILE A 215 15.99 1.43 -4.73
N GLY A 216 17.05 0.80 -5.26
CA GLY A 216 17.58 1.15 -6.58
C GLY A 216 16.55 0.99 -7.69
N LEU A 217 15.74 -0.10 -7.67
CA LEU A 217 14.65 -0.30 -8.61
C LEU A 217 13.58 0.80 -8.48
N GLN A 218 13.20 1.14 -7.25
CA GLN A 218 12.20 2.17 -7.01
C GLN A 218 12.67 3.54 -7.51
N MET A 219 13.92 3.95 -7.20
CA MET A 219 14.50 5.22 -7.67
C MET A 219 14.58 5.27 -9.20
N LEU A 220 15.02 4.17 -9.82
CA LEU A 220 15.05 4.03 -11.28
C LEU A 220 13.65 4.22 -11.89
N LEU A 221 12.62 3.64 -11.29
CA LEU A 221 11.25 3.78 -11.79
C LEU A 221 10.68 5.18 -11.53
N ASP A 222 10.85 5.72 -10.32
CA ASP A 222 10.27 7.00 -9.93
C ASP A 222 10.89 8.19 -10.70
N ARG A 223 12.18 8.12 -11.05
CA ARG A 223 12.93 9.22 -11.70
C ARG A 223 13.31 8.98 -13.15
N GLY A 224 13.10 7.75 -13.64
CA GLY A 224 13.54 7.34 -14.98
C GLY A 224 13.01 8.24 -16.09
N GLU A 225 11.73 8.56 -16.05
CA GLU A 225 11.07 9.39 -17.05
C GLU A 225 11.60 10.82 -17.09
N ARG A 226 11.69 11.48 -15.93
CA ARG A 226 12.18 12.86 -15.83
C ARG A 226 13.63 13.01 -16.30
N LEU A 227 14.45 12.01 -16.04
CA LEU A 227 15.88 12.01 -16.36
C LEU A 227 16.19 11.35 -17.71
N GLU A 228 15.16 11.17 -18.56
CA GLU A 228 15.30 10.57 -19.90
C GLU A 228 15.97 9.18 -19.86
N TRP A 229 15.66 8.40 -18.82
CA TRP A 229 16.13 7.03 -18.61
C TRP A 229 17.68 6.94 -18.68
N PHE A 230 18.20 6.03 -19.46
CA PHE A 230 19.64 5.76 -19.57
C PHE A 230 20.47 6.89 -20.24
N ALA A 231 19.86 8.02 -20.59
CA ALA A 231 20.58 9.23 -20.93
C ALA A 231 21.24 9.88 -19.70
N SER A 232 20.67 9.67 -18.50
CA SER A 232 21.18 10.19 -17.23
C SER A 232 22.16 9.25 -16.55
N ARG A 233 23.26 9.80 -16.02
CA ARG A 233 24.23 9.05 -15.19
C ARG A 233 23.61 8.55 -13.89
N GLU A 234 22.66 9.29 -13.32
CA GLU A 234 21.97 8.93 -12.10
C GLU A 234 21.17 7.64 -12.29
N ILE A 235 20.41 7.53 -13.37
CA ILE A 235 19.63 6.32 -13.69
C ILE A 235 20.55 5.10 -13.91
N TRP A 236 21.73 5.29 -14.48
CA TRP A 236 22.73 4.22 -14.55
C TRP A 236 23.18 3.76 -13.17
N VAL A 237 23.40 4.69 -12.24
CA VAL A 237 23.76 4.34 -10.85
C VAL A 237 22.62 3.55 -10.19
N ASP A 238 21.38 4.01 -10.30
CA ASP A 238 20.22 3.33 -9.74
C ASP A 238 20.02 1.92 -10.33
N ALA A 239 20.21 1.77 -11.65
CA ALA A 239 20.16 0.49 -12.34
C ALA A 239 21.27 -0.47 -11.86
N ILE A 240 22.50 0.03 -11.72
CA ILE A 240 23.63 -0.77 -11.23
C ILE A 240 23.41 -1.16 -9.76
N VAL A 241 22.97 -0.24 -8.91
CA VAL A 241 22.66 -0.51 -7.50
C VAL A 241 21.56 -1.56 -7.39
N SER A 242 20.50 -1.44 -8.20
CA SER A 242 19.43 -2.42 -8.25
C SER A 242 19.90 -3.79 -8.69
N ALA A 243 20.58 -3.85 -9.83
CA ALA A 243 21.09 -5.11 -10.38
C ALA A 243 22.09 -5.79 -9.44
N LEU A 244 23.03 -5.03 -8.85
CA LEU A 244 24.01 -5.53 -7.90
C LEU A 244 23.35 -6.00 -6.61
N GLY A 245 22.38 -5.24 -6.10
CA GLY A 245 21.61 -5.62 -4.90
C GLY A 245 20.90 -6.95 -5.08
N PHE A 246 20.15 -7.13 -6.18
CA PHE A 246 19.47 -8.40 -6.48
C PHE A 246 20.46 -9.53 -6.80
N TYR A 247 21.54 -9.26 -7.52
CA TYR A 247 22.58 -10.25 -7.79
C TYR A 247 23.18 -10.79 -6.47
N LEU A 248 23.63 -9.89 -5.59
CA LEU A 248 24.18 -10.25 -4.28
C LEU A 248 23.17 -10.99 -3.43
N PHE A 249 21.91 -10.58 -3.44
CA PHE A 249 20.83 -11.27 -2.76
C PHE A 249 20.62 -12.70 -3.26
N ILE A 250 20.55 -12.89 -4.59
CA ILE A 250 20.38 -14.22 -5.19
C ILE A 250 21.57 -15.13 -4.85
N VAL A 251 22.81 -14.62 -5.03
CA VAL A 251 24.01 -15.39 -4.66
C VAL A 251 23.99 -15.75 -3.19
N HIS A 252 23.62 -14.82 -2.31
CA HIS A 252 23.54 -15.06 -0.88
C HIS A 252 22.48 -16.12 -0.54
N VAL A 253 21.28 -16.06 -1.13
CA VAL A 253 20.24 -17.08 -0.92
C VAL A 253 20.66 -18.47 -1.40
N LEU A 254 21.52 -18.56 -2.40
CA LEU A 254 22.04 -19.85 -2.90
C LEU A 254 23.22 -20.39 -2.10
N THR A 255 23.98 -19.54 -1.39
CA THR A 255 25.24 -19.93 -0.75
C THR A 255 25.22 -19.91 0.78
N ALA A 256 24.43 -19.04 1.40
CA ALA A 256 24.39 -18.88 2.85
C ALA A 256 23.59 -19.99 3.53
N LYS A 257 23.83 -20.17 4.83
CA LYS A 257 23.11 -21.13 5.68
C LYS A 257 21.90 -20.53 6.40
N VAL A 258 21.91 -19.21 6.59
CA VAL A 258 20.84 -18.47 7.26
C VAL A 258 20.26 -17.49 6.28
N HIS A 259 18.96 -17.50 6.12
CA HIS A 259 18.24 -16.62 5.20
C HIS A 259 17.08 -15.95 5.92
N PHE A 260 16.84 -14.66 5.67
CA PHE A 260 15.64 -13.98 6.17
C PHE A 260 14.37 -14.47 5.44
N LEU A 261 14.50 -14.90 4.18
CA LEU A 261 13.49 -15.66 3.43
C LEU A 261 14.03 -17.07 3.16
N ARG A 262 13.49 -18.06 3.85
CA ARG A 262 13.96 -19.45 3.70
C ARG A 262 13.73 -19.96 2.27
N SER A 263 14.76 -20.52 1.64
CA SER A 263 14.68 -21.07 0.29
C SER A 263 13.60 -22.16 0.14
N ALA A 264 13.25 -22.84 1.23
CA ALA A 264 12.14 -23.80 1.29
C ALA A 264 10.78 -23.21 0.89
N LEU A 265 10.57 -21.89 1.09
CA LEU A 265 9.34 -21.21 0.68
C LEU A 265 9.12 -21.26 -0.82
N PHE A 266 10.17 -21.09 -1.61
CA PHE A 266 10.12 -21.09 -3.07
C PHE A 266 9.88 -22.48 -3.70
N LYS A 267 9.98 -23.54 -2.87
CA LYS A 267 9.65 -24.91 -3.31
C LYS A 267 8.14 -25.20 -3.25
N ASP A 268 7.39 -24.47 -2.46
CA ASP A 268 5.93 -24.62 -2.42
C ASP A 268 5.28 -23.82 -3.57
N ARG A 269 4.73 -24.55 -4.53
CA ARG A 269 4.11 -23.99 -5.73
C ARG A 269 2.96 -23.05 -5.41
N ASN A 270 2.10 -23.43 -4.46
CA ASN A 270 0.93 -22.62 -4.11
C ASN A 270 1.35 -21.30 -3.46
N LEU A 271 2.37 -21.33 -2.61
CA LEU A 271 2.90 -20.11 -2.01
C LEU A 271 3.47 -19.17 -3.07
N VAL A 272 4.29 -19.68 -4.00
CA VAL A 272 4.87 -18.87 -5.08
C VAL A 272 3.78 -18.23 -5.94
N LEU A 273 2.80 -19.02 -6.39
CA LEU A 273 1.69 -18.51 -7.20
C LEU A 273 0.82 -17.50 -6.43
N SER A 274 0.55 -17.76 -5.15
CA SER A 274 -0.17 -16.80 -4.28
C SER A 274 0.62 -15.52 -4.01
N THR A 275 1.95 -15.59 -4.01
CA THR A 275 2.83 -14.42 -3.91
C THR A 275 2.71 -13.54 -5.14
N MET A 276 2.63 -14.14 -6.35
CA MET A 276 2.37 -13.40 -7.59
C MET A 276 0.99 -12.71 -7.56
N VAL A 277 -0.05 -13.43 -7.10
CA VAL A 277 -1.38 -12.83 -6.92
C VAL A 277 -1.33 -11.68 -5.92
N SER A 278 -0.65 -11.86 -4.77
CA SER A 278 -0.53 -10.82 -3.75
C SER A 278 0.21 -9.59 -4.25
N PHE A 279 1.24 -9.77 -5.08
CA PHE A 279 1.95 -8.68 -5.74
C PHE A 279 1.01 -7.86 -6.64
N VAL A 280 0.22 -8.52 -7.50
CA VAL A 280 -0.72 -7.83 -8.40
C VAL A 280 -1.89 -7.21 -7.63
N VAL A 281 -2.36 -7.82 -6.55
CA VAL A 281 -3.32 -7.19 -5.63
C VAL A 281 -2.76 -5.88 -5.09
N GLY A 282 -1.50 -5.86 -4.66
CA GLY A 282 -0.81 -4.61 -4.26
C GLY A 282 -0.71 -3.62 -5.41
N PHE A 283 -0.29 -4.09 -6.59
CA PHE A 283 -0.14 -3.31 -7.82
C PHE A 283 -1.45 -2.63 -8.28
N VAL A 284 -2.62 -3.14 -7.86
CA VAL A 284 -3.92 -2.51 -8.16
C VAL A 284 -4.43 -1.69 -6.98
N LEU A 285 -4.25 -2.15 -5.74
CA LEU A 285 -4.89 -1.60 -4.55
C LEU A 285 -4.53 -0.12 -4.30
N LEU A 286 -3.26 0.20 -4.15
CA LEU A 286 -2.81 1.56 -3.85
C LEU A 286 -2.69 2.46 -5.09
N PRO A 287 -2.19 1.98 -6.26
CA PRO A 287 -2.17 2.81 -7.45
C PRO A 287 -3.55 3.32 -7.88
N THR A 288 -4.61 2.51 -7.74
CA THR A 288 -5.97 3.01 -8.01
C THR A 288 -6.33 4.20 -7.11
N LEU A 289 -5.98 4.15 -5.82
CA LEU A 289 -6.20 5.30 -4.92
C LEU A 289 -5.35 6.50 -5.32
N ALA A 290 -4.08 6.26 -5.65
CA ALA A 290 -3.15 7.32 -6.08
C ALA A 290 -3.56 8.00 -7.40
N LEU A 291 -4.30 7.32 -8.26
CA LEU A 291 -4.87 7.89 -9.48
C LEU A 291 -6.18 8.62 -9.25
N THR A 292 -7.08 8.01 -8.44
CA THR A 292 -8.46 8.49 -8.33
C THR A 292 -8.54 9.86 -7.65
N SER A 293 -7.81 10.09 -6.56
CA SER A 293 -7.89 11.37 -5.85
C SER A 293 -7.37 12.56 -6.68
N PRO A 294 -6.16 12.54 -7.26
CA PRO A 294 -5.71 13.63 -8.10
C PRO A 294 -6.57 13.83 -9.36
N MET A 295 -7.15 12.78 -9.91
CA MET A 295 -8.08 12.89 -11.03
C MET A 295 -9.33 13.66 -10.63
N LEU A 296 -9.96 13.32 -9.51
CA LEU A 296 -11.19 13.97 -9.07
C LEU A 296 -10.93 15.43 -8.66
N GLU A 297 -9.88 15.70 -7.92
CA GLU A 297 -9.54 17.04 -7.42
C GLU A 297 -8.90 17.92 -8.48
N GLY A 298 -7.78 17.44 -9.07
CA GLY A 298 -6.95 18.27 -9.97
C GLY A 298 -7.53 18.41 -11.38
N LEU A 299 -8.19 17.38 -11.91
CA LEU A 299 -8.68 17.37 -13.28
C LEU A 299 -10.19 17.65 -13.38
N LEU A 300 -10.97 17.17 -12.42
CA LEU A 300 -12.44 17.33 -12.42
C LEU A 300 -12.92 18.40 -11.44
N ASN A 301 -12.03 19.04 -10.69
CA ASN A 301 -12.29 20.12 -9.74
C ASN A 301 -13.34 19.76 -8.65
N TYR A 302 -13.39 18.49 -8.22
CA TYR A 302 -14.19 18.12 -7.06
C TYR A 302 -13.52 18.63 -5.77
N PRO A 303 -14.30 19.09 -4.77
CA PRO A 303 -13.76 19.43 -3.45
C PRO A 303 -13.06 18.23 -2.81
N VAL A 304 -12.02 18.48 -2.02
CA VAL A 304 -11.16 17.45 -1.40
C VAL A 304 -11.96 16.53 -0.47
N ASP A 305 -12.91 17.09 0.30
CA ASP A 305 -13.81 16.33 1.17
C ASP A 305 -14.73 15.40 0.37
N THR A 306 -15.29 15.91 -0.73
CA THR A 306 -16.16 15.13 -1.63
C THR A 306 -15.39 13.98 -2.28
N THR A 307 -14.15 14.22 -2.73
CA THR A 307 -13.26 13.18 -3.24
C THR A 307 -13.02 12.08 -2.20
N GLY A 308 -12.80 12.47 -0.95
CA GLY A 308 -12.70 11.53 0.16
C GLY A 308 -13.95 10.66 0.31
N TYR A 309 -15.15 11.26 0.27
CA TYR A 309 -16.41 10.52 0.39
C TYR A 309 -16.67 9.57 -0.78
N MET A 310 -16.27 9.90 -1.99
CA MET A 310 -16.41 9.05 -3.18
C MET A 310 -15.61 7.74 -3.07
N THR A 311 -14.57 7.69 -2.23
CA THR A 311 -13.78 6.46 -2.00
C THR A 311 -14.36 5.53 -0.95
N ILE A 312 -15.34 5.98 -0.12
CA ILE A 312 -15.95 5.18 0.96
C ILE A 312 -16.59 3.90 0.44
N PRO A 313 -17.40 3.88 -0.65
CA PRO A 313 -18.03 2.66 -1.14
C PRO A 313 -17.02 1.55 -1.46
N ARG A 314 -15.88 1.91 -2.06
CA ARG A 314 -14.78 0.98 -2.36
C ARG A 314 -14.21 0.37 -1.07
N GLY A 315 -13.93 1.21 -0.08
CA GLY A 315 -13.39 0.77 1.20
C GLY A 315 -14.35 -0.11 1.98
N ALA A 316 -15.62 0.27 2.07
CA ALA A 316 -16.68 -0.49 2.71
C ALA A 316 -16.88 -1.86 2.05
N ALA A 317 -16.89 -1.91 0.72
CA ALA A 317 -17.01 -3.15 -0.04
C ALA A 317 -15.81 -4.08 0.16
N LEU A 318 -14.58 -3.53 0.20
CA LEU A 318 -13.36 -4.28 0.47
C LEU A 318 -13.40 -4.93 1.87
N VAL A 319 -13.70 -4.15 2.89
CA VAL A 319 -13.80 -4.66 4.27
C VAL A 319 -14.95 -5.64 4.41
N GLY A 320 -16.14 -5.30 3.89
CA GLY A 320 -17.32 -6.17 3.92
C GLY A 320 -17.06 -7.52 3.26
N SER A 321 -16.38 -7.53 2.11
CA SER A 321 -16.01 -8.75 1.40
C SER A 321 -15.03 -9.62 2.19
N VAL A 322 -14.01 -9.03 2.85
CA VAL A 322 -13.10 -9.79 3.74
C VAL A 322 -13.85 -10.40 4.92
N VAL A 323 -14.78 -9.66 5.51
CA VAL A 323 -15.63 -10.17 6.61
C VAL A 323 -16.49 -11.32 6.10
N LEU A 324 -17.16 -11.18 4.95
CA LEU A 324 -17.96 -12.25 4.34
C LEU A 324 -17.11 -13.49 4.03
N MET A 325 -15.91 -13.31 3.49
CA MET A 325 -14.98 -14.42 3.22
C MET A 325 -14.52 -15.15 4.49
N SER A 326 -14.58 -14.53 5.65
CA SER A 326 -14.25 -15.18 6.93
C SER A 326 -15.29 -16.22 7.36
N PHE A 327 -16.53 -16.08 6.91
CA PHE A 327 -17.60 -17.06 7.18
C PHE A 327 -17.56 -18.26 6.21
N VAL A 328 -16.79 -18.18 5.13
CA VAL A 328 -16.63 -19.31 4.20
C VAL A 328 -15.80 -20.40 4.88
N PRO A 329 -16.34 -21.65 5.01
CA PRO A 329 -15.63 -22.75 5.65
C PRO A 329 -14.26 -23.03 4.99
N ALA A 330 -13.31 -23.51 5.79
CA ALA A 330 -11.95 -23.79 5.30
C ALA A 330 -11.89 -24.91 4.24
N GLN A 331 -12.91 -25.77 4.22
CA GLN A 331 -13.04 -26.91 3.28
C GLN A 331 -13.49 -26.47 1.89
N VAL A 332 -14.06 -25.27 1.75
CA VAL A 332 -14.54 -24.75 0.44
C VAL A 332 -13.32 -24.39 -0.41
N ASP A 333 -13.39 -24.78 -1.69
CA ASP A 333 -12.33 -24.45 -2.65
C ASP A 333 -12.21 -22.93 -2.81
N TYR A 334 -10.99 -22.41 -2.67
CA TYR A 334 -10.70 -20.98 -2.76
C TYR A 334 -10.58 -20.47 -4.21
N ARG A 335 -10.47 -21.37 -5.21
CA ARG A 335 -10.27 -21.01 -6.62
C ARG A 335 -11.41 -20.20 -7.22
N PRO A 336 -12.69 -20.56 -7.00
CA PRO A 336 -13.80 -19.74 -7.47
C PRO A 336 -13.75 -18.29 -6.94
N PHE A 337 -13.32 -18.11 -5.69
CA PHE A 337 -13.18 -16.77 -5.09
C PHE A 337 -12.01 -15.99 -5.68
N LEU A 338 -10.91 -16.66 -6.04
CA LEU A 338 -9.81 -16.02 -6.78
C LEU A 338 -10.26 -15.61 -8.18
N ILE A 339 -10.90 -16.49 -8.93
CA ILE A 339 -11.39 -16.20 -10.30
C ILE A 339 -12.45 -15.09 -10.25
N GLY A 340 -13.43 -15.20 -9.37
CA GLY A 340 -14.50 -14.21 -9.21
C GLY A 340 -13.96 -12.85 -8.78
N GLY A 341 -13.03 -12.83 -7.81
CA GLY A 341 -12.37 -11.60 -7.37
C GLY A 341 -11.56 -10.92 -8.47
N MET A 342 -10.78 -11.70 -9.23
CA MET A 342 -10.03 -11.18 -10.40
C MET A 342 -10.98 -10.63 -11.48
N ALA A 343 -12.03 -11.38 -11.82
CA ALA A 343 -13.03 -10.95 -12.80
C ALA A 343 -13.71 -9.64 -12.37
N MET A 344 -14.06 -9.50 -11.09
CA MET A 344 -14.65 -8.26 -10.56
C MET A 344 -13.67 -7.07 -10.63
N VAL A 345 -12.39 -7.28 -10.30
CA VAL A 345 -11.37 -6.23 -10.41
C VAL A 345 -11.15 -5.83 -11.87
N VAL A 346 -11.06 -6.80 -12.78
CA VAL A 346 -10.94 -6.54 -14.23
C VAL A 346 -12.14 -5.76 -14.73
N TYR A 347 -13.35 -6.19 -14.38
CA TYR A 347 -14.59 -5.53 -14.80
C TYR A 347 -14.70 -4.10 -14.21
N ALA A 348 -14.32 -3.90 -12.95
CA ALA A 348 -14.29 -2.58 -12.34
C ALA A 348 -13.31 -1.63 -13.05
N ASN A 349 -12.09 -2.11 -13.35
CA ASN A 349 -11.14 -1.29 -14.10
C ASN A 349 -11.63 -1.03 -15.54
N TRP A 350 -12.34 -1.98 -16.15
CA TRP A 350 -12.96 -1.78 -17.45
C TRP A 350 -14.05 -0.70 -17.40
N LEU A 351 -14.90 -0.65 -16.35
CA LEU A 351 -15.86 0.43 -16.14
C LEU A 351 -15.16 1.78 -15.98
N MET A 352 -14.02 1.83 -15.31
CA MET A 352 -13.22 3.03 -15.13
C MET A 352 -12.66 3.59 -16.46
N LEU A 353 -12.57 2.76 -17.51
CA LEU A 353 -12.22 3.26 -18.86
C LEU A 353 -13.33 4.15 -19.48
N GLY A 354 -14.55 4.03 -18.99
CA GLY A 354 -15.67 4.87 -19.38
C GLY A 354 -15.78 6.21 -18.64
N TYR A 355 -14.82 6.53 -17.78
CA TYR A 355 -14.82 7.79 -17.04
C TYR A 355 -14.75 8.98 -17.99
N SER A 356 -15.48 10.04 -17.67
CA SER A 356 -15.54 11.28 -18.45
C SER A 356 -15.60 12.48 -17.51
N PRO A 357 -15.25 13.69 -18.00
CA PRO A 357 -15.37 14.92 -17.21
C PRO A 357 -16.80 15.25 -16.73
N LEU A 358 -17.81 14.68 -17.38
CA LEU A 358 -19.22 14.89 -17.08
C LEU A 358 -19.83 13.76 -16.24
N MET A 359 -19.01 12.81 -15.73
CA MET A 359 -19.52 11.69 -14.94
C MET A 359 -20.04 12.15 -13.58
N ASP A 360 -21.09 11.48 -13.10
CA ASP A 360 -21.61 11.66 -11.76
C ASP A 360 -20.76 10.87 -10.74
N TRP A 361 -20.80 11.30 -9.48
CA TRP A 361 -20.14 10.60 -8.36
C TRP A 361 -20.56 9.14 -8.23
N GLN A 362 -21.78 8.78 -8.64
CA GLN A 362 -22.30 7.41 -8.63
C GLN A 362 -21.45 6.47 -9.48
N THR A 363 -21.01 6.91 -10.66
CA THR A 363 -20.17 6.13 -11.57
C THR A 363 -18.84 5.75 -10.91
N VAL A 364 -18.24 6.68 -10.16
CA VAL A 364 -16.99 6.41 -9.41
C VAL A 364 -17.24 5.44 -8.26
N ALA A 365 -18.35 5.65 -7.54
CA ALA A 365 -18.74 4.82 -6.41
C ALA A 365 -19.04 3.37 -6.82
N GLU A 366 -19.76 3.15 -7.94
CA GLU A 366 -20.10 1.82 -8.45
C GLU A 366 -18.87 1.02 -8.89
N ALA A 367 -18.00 1.63 -9.71
CA ALA A 367 -16.75 0.99 -10.12
C ALA A 367 -15.85 0.71 -8.91
N GLY A 368 -15.77 1.67 -7.97
CA GLY A 368 -15.03 1.50 -6.72
C GLY A 368 -15.58 0.36 -5.86
N LEU A 369 -16.89 0.25 -5.71
CA LEU A 369 -17.56 -0.82 -4.96
C LEU A 369 -17.22 -2.20 -5.54
N LEU A 370 -17.35 -2.37 -6.86
CA LEU A 370 -17.01 -3.63 -7.52
C LEU A 370 -15.54 -4.00 -7.35
N GLN A 371 -14.62 -3.01 -7.48
CA GLN A 371 -13.20 -3.23 -7.26
C GLN A 371 -12.92 -3.62 -5.80
N GLY A 372 -13.60 -2.97 -4.84
CA GLY A 372 -13.48 -3.27 -3.41
C GLY A 372 -13.90 -4.70 -3.09
N VAL A 373 -15.06 -5.16 -3.61
CA VAL A 373 -15.51 -6.56 -3.44
C VAL A 373 -14.47 -7.52 -4.00
N GLY A 374 -14.00 -7.29 -5.23
CA GLY A 374 -13.00 -8.15 -5.88
C GLY A 374 -11.71 -8.27 -5.08
N LEU A 375 -11.12 -7.14 -4.67
CA LEU A 375 -9.89 -7.11 -3.86
C LEU A 375 -10.09 -7.77 -2.49
N GLY A 376 -11.26 -7.53 -1.84
CA GLY A 376 -11.61 -8.13 -0.57
C GLY A 376 -11.80 -9.66 -0.63
N MET A 377 -12.17 -10.21 -1.78
CA MET A 377 -12.19 -11.67 -2.02
C MET A 377 -10.77 -12.21 -2.23
N LEU A 378 -9.93 -11.49 -2.98
CA LEU A 378 -8.59 -11.95 -3.38
C LEU A 378 -7.64 -12.10 -2.20
N ILE A 379 -7.63 -11.15 -1.25
CA ILE A 379 -6.67 -11.12 -0.13
C ILE A 379 -6.77 -12.40 0.72
N PRO A 380 -7.93 -12.78 1.29
CA PRO A 380 -8.04 -14.00 2.09
C PRO A 380 -7.97 -15.28 1.25
N ALA A 381 -8.44 -15.26 0.00
CA ALA A 381 -8.36 -16.43 -0.88
C ALA A 381 -6.91 -16.76 -1.26
N ALA A 382 -6.07 -15.74 -1.56
CA ALA A 382 -4.65 -15.94 -1.82
C ALA A 382 -3.90 -16.47 -0.59
N ALA A 383 -4.22 -15.97 0.62
CA ALA A 383 -3.64 -16.48 1.85
C ALA A 383 -4.04 -17.95 2.11
N ARG A 384 -5.30 -18.31 1.90
CA ARG A 384 -5.77 -19.72 2.01
C ARG A 384 -5.06 -20.62 1.00
N ALA A 385 -4.88 -20.16 -0.25
CA ALA A 385 -4.17 -20.89 -1.28
C ALA A 385 -2.71 -21.15 -0.87
N ALA A 386 -2.03 -20.13 -0.36
CA ALA A 386 -0.64 -20.20 0.08
C ALA A 386 -0.44 -21.19 1.25
N PHE A 387 -1.31 -21.08 2.27
CA PHE A 387 -1.13 -21.85 3.51
C PHE A 387 -1.76 -23.25 3.46
N GLY A 388 -2.53 -23.55 2.43
CA GLY A 388 -3.16 -24.86 2.26
C GLY A 388 -2.19 -26.01 1.98
N THR A 389 -1.02 -25.72 1.40
CA THR A 389 0.03 -26.71 1.10
C THR A 389 1.31 -26.50 1.88
N LEU A 390 1.51 -25.32 2.46
CA LEU A 390 2.73 -24.94 3.16
C LEU A 390 2.83 -25.60 4.52
N ASP A 391 4.05 -26.09 4.86
CA ASP A 391 4.37 -26.61 6.18
C ASP A 391 4.00 -25.57 7.26
N PRO A 392 3.29 -25.98 8.34
CA PRO A 392 2.92 -25.09 9.44
C PRO A 392 4.09 -24.31 10.05
N LYS A 393 5.31 -24.89 10.06
CA LYS A 393 6.53 -24.23 10.55
C LYS A 393 7.01 -23.08 9.69
N LEU A 394 6.63 -23.06 8.40
CA LEU A 394 7.01 -22.03 7.43
C LEU A 394 5.92 -20.95 7.25
N ARG A 395 4.74 -21.12 7.83
CA ARG A 395 3.63 -20.15 7.67
C ARG A 395 3.96 -18.73 8.09
N PRO A 396 4.71 -18.45 9.18
CA PRO A 396 5.10 -17.09 9.53
C PRO A 396 5.95 -16.42 8.42
N ASP A 397 6.94 -17.17 7.91
CA ASP A 397 7.81 -16.69 6.83
C ASP A 397 7.03 -16.50 5.52
N GLY A 398 6.11 -17.44 5.23
CA GLY A 398 5.18 -17.33 4.08
C GLY A 398 4.27 -16.11 4.17
N SER A 399 3.77 -15.78 5.36
CA SER A 399 2.98 -14.57 5.61
C SER A 399 3.80 -13.30 5.36
N THR A 400 5.05 -13.28 5.80
CA THR A 400 5.99 -12.19 5.53
C THR A 400 6.21 -12.02 4.03
N LEU A 401 6.42 -13.10 3.28
CA LEU A 401 6.61 -13.07 1.82
C LEU A 401 5.38 -12.51 1.10
N LEU A 402 4.16 -12.96 1.44
CA LEU A 402 2.91 -12.45 0.86
C LEU A 402 2.72 -10.94 1.14
N ASN A 403 3.04 -10.51 2.36
CA ASN A 403 2.93 -9.10 2.73
C ASN A 403 3.96 -8.23 2.01
N LEU A 404 5.22 -8.68 1.94
CA LEU A 404 6.28 -7.99 1.17
C LEU A 404 5.90 -7.89 -0.31
N ALA A 405 5.43 -8.97 -0.92
CA ALA A 405 4.99 -8.96 -2.31
C ALA A 405 3.90 -7.91 -2.55
N ARG A 406 2.92 -7.81 -1.63
CA ARG A 406 1.85 -6.81 -1.72
C ARG A 406 2.38 -5.38 -1.57
N LEU A 407 3.29 -5.14 -0.62
CA LEU A 407 3.89 -3.82 -0.41
C LEU A 407 4.71 -3.37 -1.62
N TYR A 408 5.59 -4.23 -2.11
CA TYR A 408 6.39 -3.93 -3.31
C TYR A 408 5.55 -3.85 -4.58
N GLY A 409 4.50 -4.67 -4.69
CA GLY A 409 3.52 -4.52 -5.75
C GLY A 409 2.88 -3.12 -5.74
N SER A 410 2.57 -2.61 -4.55
CA SER A 410 1.97 -1.28 -4.41
C SER A 410 2.94 -0.15 -4.79
N THR A 411 4.21 -0.20 -4.35
CA THR A 411 5.19 0.84 -4.69
C THR A 411 5.54 0.84 -6.17
N ILE A 412 5.83 -0.33 -6.72
CA ILE A 412 6.13 -0.49 -8.16
C ILE A 412 4.90 -0.10 -8.99
N GLY A 413 3.70 -0.48 -8.54
CA GLY A 413 2.47 -0.10 -9.22
C GLY A 413 2.25 1.41 -9.29
N ILE A 414 2.52 2.15 -8.20
CA ILE A 414 2.45 3.61 -8.18
C ILE A 414 3.47 4.20 -9.18
N ALA A 415 4.72 3.75 -9.14
CA ALA A 415 5.77 4.23 -10.05
C ALA A 415 5.43 3.97 -11.52
N VAL A 416 5.02 2.73 -11.86
CA VAL A 416 4.64 2.36 -13.23
C VAL A 416 3.49 3.22 -13.74
N VAL A 417 2.44 3.39 -12.92
CA VAL A 417 1.29 4.21 -13.29
C VAL A 417 1.71 5.66 -13.52
N GLN A 418 2.59 6.24 -12.70
CA GLN A 418 3.08 7.61 -12.88
C GLN A 418 3.91 7.78 -14.15
N ILE A 419 4.81 6.84 -14.46
CA ILE A 419 5.60 6.85 -15.72
C ILE A 419 4.64 6.91 -16.92
N PHE A 420 3.69 6.01 -16.97
CA PHE A 420 2.74 5.97 -18.10
C PHE A 420 1.81 7.19 -18.11
N PHE A 421 1.42 7.73 -16.96
CA PHE A 421 0.64 8.96 -16.90
C PHE A 421 1.38 10.12 -17.57
N TYR A 422 2.65 10.30 -17.27
CA TYR A 422 3.48 11.35 -17.83
C TYR A 422 3.62 11.21 -19.35
N ASN A 423 4.02 10.02 -19.81
CA ASN A 423 4.18 9.72 -21.23
C ASN A 423 2.89 9.87 -22.02
N ASN A 424 1.78 9.34 -21.50
CA ASN A 424 0.50 9.41 -22.17
C ASN A 424 -0.03 10.84 -22.20
N THR A 425 0.21 11.64 -21.16
CA THR A 425 -0.20 13.05 -21.14
C THR A 425 0.51 13.82 -22.24
N GLN A 426 1.81 13.65 -22.42
CA GLN A 426 2.57 14.29 -23.50
C GLN A 426 2.10 13.82 -24.88
N ALA A 427 1.94 12.52 -25.07
CA ALA A 427 1.48 11.95 -26.34
C ALA A 427 0.09 12.44 -26.74
N MET A 428 -0.85 12.47 -25.76
CA MET A 428 -2.20 12.94 -25.98
C MET A 428 -2.25 14.45 -26.20
N HIS A 429 -1.45 15.22 -25.48
CA HIS A 429 -1.32 16.66 -25.73
C HIS A 429 -0.88 16.95 -27.16
N LEU A 430 0.16 16.25 -27.66
CA LEU A 430 0.62 16.37 -29.05
C LEU A 430 -0.46 15.94 -30.05
N ALA A 431 -1.18 14.87 -29.77
CA ALA A 431 -2.25 14.38 -30.63
C ALA A 431 -3.42 15.39 -30.73
N LEU A 432 -3.87 15.92 -29.59
CA LEU A 432 -4.94 16.92 -29.55
C LEU A 432 -4.53 18.26 -30.15
N ALA A 433 -3.27 18.69 -29.93
CA ALA A 433 -2.74 19.94 -30.48
C ALA A 433 -2.68 19.94 -32.02
N LYS A 434 -2.42 18.78 -32.66
CA LYS A 434 -2.43 18.65 -34.13
C LYS A 434 -3.77 18.99 -34.76
N ASP A 435 -4.84 18.78 -34.03
CA ASP A 435 -6.22 19.05 -34.52
C ASP A 435 -6.64 20.51 -34.31
N LEU A 436 -5.86 21.30 -33.55
CA LEU A 436 -6.12 22.72 -33.30
C LEU A 436 -5.39 23.61 -34.33
N THR A 437 -5.77 23.48 -35.60
CA THR A 437 -5.24 24.38 -36.62
C THR A 437 -6.06 25.69 -36.69
N PRO A 438 -5.42 26.83 -37.04
CA PRO A 438 -6.14 28.13 -37.18
C PRO A 438 -7.32 28.11 -38.16
N TYR A 439 -7.37 27.11 -39.02
CA TYR A 439 -8.40 26.96 -40.07
C TYR A 439 -9.59 26.10 -39.65
N ARG A 440 -9.59 25.49 -38.46
CA ARG A 440 -10.77 24.75 -37.96
C ARG A 440 -11.71 25.65 -37.17
N ALA A 441 -13.00 25.43 -37.34
CA ALA A 441 -14.08 26.22 -36.68
C ALA A 441 -13.89 26.29 -35.13
N ALA A 442 -13.36 25.27 -34.51
CA ALA A 442 -13.08 25.25 -33.08
C ALA A 442 -12.02 26.27 -32.65
N ALA A 443 -11.00 26.54 -33.48
CA ALA A 443 -10.01 27.59 -33.24
C ALA A 443 -10.60 29.01 -33.38
N HIS A 444 -11.57 29.21 -34.26
CA HIS A 444 -12.28 30.48 -34.39
C HIS A 444 -13.19 30.78 -33.20
N VAL A 445 -13.84 29.77 -32.63
CA VAL A 445 -14.64 29.92 -31.39
C VAL A 445 -13.74 30.23 -30.20
N ALA A 446 -12.57 29.57 -30.08
CA ALA A 446 -11.59 29.86 -29.05
C ALA A 446 -10.86 31.20 -29.24
N GLY A 447 -10.65 31.66 -30.48
CA GLY A 447 -10.03 32.94 -30.82
C GLY A 447 -10.94 34.15 -30.63
N SER A 448 -12.26 33.98 -30.54
CA SER A 448 -13.22 35.05 -30.20
C SER A 448 -13.26 35.32 -28.68
N ILE A 449 -12.72 34.48 -27.87
CA ILE A 449 -12.53 34.66 -26.43
C ILE A 449 -11.20 35.41 -26.26
N ALA A 450 -11.27 36.71 -25.98
CA ALA A 450 -10.18 37.68 -25.76
C ALA A 450 -8.76 37.15 -25.39
N LYS A 451 -7.75 37.94 -25.66
CA LYS A 451 -6.29 37.72 -25.57
C LYS A 451 -5.59 36.92 -24.44
N PRO A 452 -6.20 36.18 -23.52
CA PRO A 452 -5.55 35.04 -22.86
C PRO A 452 -5.59 33.74 -23.70
N GLY A 453 -6.04 33.84 -24.94
CA GLY A 453 -6.50 32.76 -25.82
C GLY A 453 -5.55 31.55 -25.97
N LEU A 454 -4.27 31.73 -26.25
CA LEU A 454 -3.38 30.59 -26.51
C LEU A 454 -2.96 29.85 -25.23
N ALA A 455 -2.71 30.58 -24.14
CA ALA A 455 -2.35 29.96 -22.86
C ALA A 455 -3.55 29.20 -22.26
N ALA A 456 -4.74 29.78 -22.31
CA ALA A 456 -5.97 29.11 -21.85
C ALA A 456 -6.30 27.88 -22.69
N LEU A 457 -6.17 28.00 -24.04
CA LEU A 457 -6.37 26.88 -24.96
C LEU A 457 -5.35 25.74 -24.68
N ASN A 458 -4.08 26.10 -24.52
CA ASN A 458 -3.05 25.10 -24.14
C ASN A 458 -3.34 24.44 -22.79
N GLY A 459 -3.83 25.20 -21.80
CA GLY A 459 -4.27 24.65 -20.51
C GLY A 459 -5.42 23.66 -20.67
N MET A 460 -6.44 23.98 -21.48
CA MET A 460 -7.56 23.07 -21.77
C MET A 460 -7.08 21.78 -22.47
N VAL A 461 -6.18 21.89 -23.45
CA VAL A 461 -5.60 20.73 -24.14
C VAL A 461 -4.83 19.85 -23.17
N THR A 462 -4.01 20.46 -22.32
CA THR A 462 -3.24 19.73 -21.30
C THR A 462 -4.16 19.02 -20.31
N GLN A 463 -5.23 19.69 -19.85
CA GLN A 463 -6.22 19.08 -18.94
C GLN A 463 -6.93 17.89 -19.60
N GLN A 464 -7.38 18.02 -20.84
CA GLN A 464 -8.02 16.93 -21.57
C GLN A 464 -7.04 15.77 -21.82
N ALA A 465 -5.80 16.07 -22.19
CA ALA A 465 -4.74 15.07 -22.35
C ALA A 465 -4.47 14.30 -21.05
N ALA A 466 -4.42 15.02 -19.92
CA ALA A 466 -4.24 14.40 -18.60
C ALA A 466 -5.41 13.51 -18.20
N ILE A 467 -6.66 13.90 -18.48
CA ILE A 467 -7.85 13.05 -18.22
C ILE A 467 -7.76 11.74 -19.02
N VAL A 468 -7.47 11.82 -20.31
CA VAL A 468 -7.32 10.63 -21.17
C VAL A 468 -6.16 9.77 -20.64
N ALA A 469 -5.04 10.39 -20.27
CA ALA A 469 -3.89 9.68 -19.71
C ALA A 469 -4.24 8.93 -18.42
N VAL A 470 -4.99 9.53 -17.49
CA VAL A 470 -5.44 8.83 -16.25
C VAL A 470 -6.33 7.64 -16.58
N ILE A 471 -7.28 7.82 -17.50
CA ILE A 471 -8.18 6.72 -17.91
C ILE A 471 -7.37 5.56 -18.47
N ASP A 472 -6.34 5.84 -19.27
CA ASP A 472 -5.49 4.80 -19.83
C ASP A 472 -4.70 4.01 -18.76
N GLN A 473 -4.45 4.59 -17.57
CA GLN A 473 -3.80 3.87 -16.48
C GLN A 473 -4.66 2.72 -15.95
N PHE A 474 -5.98 2.85 -15.96
CA PHE A 474 -6.87 1.75 -15.57
C PHE A 474 -6.75 0.55 -16.51
N LYS A 475 -6.35 0.75 -17.79
CA LYS A 475 -6.01 -0.35 -18.71
C LYS A 475 -4.81 -1.14 -18.19
N ILE A 476 -3.77 -0.46 -17.71
CA ILE A 476 -2.56 -1.12 -17.17
C ILE A 476 -2.93 -1.98 -15.96
N LEU A 477 -3.72 -1.43 -15.03
CA LEU A 477 -4.18 -2.15 -13.84
C LEU A 477 -5.07 -3.36 -14.23
N MET A 478 -5.93 -3.19 -15.23
CA MET A 478 -6.75 -4.26 -15.79
C MET A 478 -5.89 -5.37 -16.41
N PHE A 479 -4.93 -5.02 -17.26
CA PHE A 479 -4.04 -5.99 -17.91
C PHE A 479 -3.12 -6.69 -16.90
N ALA A 480 -2.62 -6.01 -15.88
CA ALA A 480 -1.85 -6.65 -14.83
C ALA A 480 -2.66 -7.75 -14.12
N MET A 481 -3.94 -7.49 -13.82
CA MET A 481 -4.82 -8.49 -13.22
C MET A 481 -5.16 -9.62 -14.18
N LEU A 482 -5.42 -9.33 -15.46
CA LEU A 482 -5.64 -10.35 -16.50
C LEU A 482 -4.42 -11.25 -16.68
N MET A 483 -3.21 -10.68 -16.68
CA MET A 483 -1.97 -11.42 -16.88
C MET A 483 -1.70 -12.43 -15.77
N VAL A 484 -2.12 -12.14 -14.53
CA VAL A 484 -1.95 -13.07 -13.41
C VAL A 484 -3.11 -14.06 -13.28
N SER A 485 -4.25 -13.83 -13.95
CA SER A 485 -5.42 -14.68 -13.80
C SER A 485 -5.21 -16.17 -14.17
N PRO A 486 -4.41 -16.53 -15.21
CA PRO A 486 -4.15 -17.94 -15.52
C PRO A 486 -3.39 -18.69 -14.41
N VAL A 487 -2.70 -17.96 -13.53
CA VAL A 487 -1.97 -18.54 -12.40
C VAL A 487 -2.88 -19.38 -11.49
N VAL A 488 -4.17 -19.01 -11.40
CA VAL A 488 -5.16 -19.73 -10.57
C VAL A 488 -5.35 -21.17 -11.06
N LEU A 489 -5.24 -21.42 -12.36
CA LEU A 489 -5.39 -22.77 -12.95
C LEU A 489 -4.28 -23.72 -12.49
N PHE A 490 -3.13 -23.17 -12.13
CA PHE A 490 -1.97 -23.93 -11.70
C PHE A 490 -1.91 -24.17 -10.18
N LEU A 491 -2.81 -23.62 -9.39
CA LEU A 491 -2.89 -23.87 -7.94
C LEU A 491 -3.32 -25.32 -7.68
N ARG A 492 -2.72 -25.95 -6.67
CA ARG A 492 -3.11 -27.29 -6.21
C ARG A 492 -4.22 -27.19 -5.16
N ARG A 493 -5.13 -28.16 -5.14
CA ARG A 493 -6.15 -28.25 -4.10
C ARG A 493 -5.50 -28.39 -2.71
N PRO A 494 -6.11 -27.80 -1.65
CA PRO A 494 -5.62 -28.00 -0.29
C PRO A 494 -5.61 -29.50 0.03
N ARG A 495 -4.60 -29.96 0.77
CA ARG A 495 -4.59 -31.31 1.30
C ARG A 495 -5.69 -31.42 2.34
N PRO A 496 -6.54 -32.47 2.31
CA PRO A 496 -7.47 -32.71 3.39
C PRO A 496 -6.64 -32.80 4.69
N ALA A 497 -7.11 -32.07 5.73
CA ALA A 497 -6.52 -32.22 7.07
C ALA A 497 -6.84 -33.66 7.54
N ASN A 498 -5.80 -34.48 7.68
CA ASN A 498 -5.88 -35.76 8.39
C ASN A 498 -6.06 -35.51 9.88
#